data_b8759da79356b8fb7cae5e42f68f0ce8
#
_entry.id   b8759da79356b8fb7cae5e42f68f0ce8
#
_cell.length_a   1.000
_cell.length_b   1.000
_cell.length_c   1.000
_cell.angle_alpha   90.00
_cell.angle_beta   90.00
_cell.angle_gamma   90.00
#
_symmetry.space_group_name_H-M   'P 1'
#
loop_
_entity.id
_entity.type
_entity.pdbx_description
1 polymer ?
#
loop_
_entity_poly.entity_id
_entity_poly.type
_entity_poly.pdbx_seq_one_letter_code
_entity_poly.pdbx_strand_id
1 'polypeptide(L)'
;QQIITFSMLEGTDGRKMSTSWGNIISIVDDPYSMFGKIMSLHDNLIIKYFKLCTDVSLEDIQSIELELSSGTNPKDIKMRLASELVTLYHTEKDATLAKNSWIETFEKGGVPDVIPEIQSNKDEDLADVLVREGIVDSKTVWRRLVDEGAVKEVEGEVVIDPKIKVKNATFKIGKKRFVKIIVGLE
;
A
#
# COMPACT_ATOMS: atom_id res chain seq x y z
N GLN A 1 29.45 -2.94 -31.53
CA GLN A 1 28.31 -2.66 -30.66
C GLN A 1 28.21 -3.77 -29.59
N GLN A 2 28.12 -3.41 -28.33
CA GLN A 2 27.85 -4.34 -27.23
C GLN A 2 26.43 -4.08 -26.76
N ILE A 3 25.65 -5.16 -26.53
CA ILE A 3 24.26 -5.08 -26.07
C ILE A 3 24.20 -5.74 -24.68
N ILE A 4 23.70 -4.99 -23.70
CA ILE A 4 23.39 -5.51 -22.36
C ILE A 4 21.87 -5.54 -22.21
N THR A 5 21.33 -6.69 -21.83
CA THR A 5 19.90 -6.86 -21.58
C THR A 5 19.67 -7.25 -20.12
N PHE A 6 18.59 -6.75 -19.54
CA PHE A 6 18.16 -7.07 -18.17
C PHE A 6 16.77 -7.68 -18.19
N SER A 7 16.47 -8.51 -17.19
CA SER A 7 15.12 -8.98 -16.96
C SER A 7 14.21 -7.80 -16.60
N MET A 8 13.01 -7.76 -17.20
CA MET A 8 12.01 -6.75 -16.89
C MET A 8 11.49 -7.00 -15.46
N LEU A 9 11.40 -5.95 -14.64
CA LEU A 9 10.77 -5.98 -13.34
C LEU A 9 9.33 -5.46 -13.48
N GLU A 10 8.37 -6.25 -13.04
CA GLU A 10 6.95 -5.90 -13.00
C GLU A 10 6.62 -5.05 -11.78
N GLY A 11 5.58 -4.22 -11.90
CA GLY A 11 5.02 -3.46 -10.78
C GLY A 11 4.17 -4.31 -9.84
N THR A 12 3.56 -3.66 -8.87
CA THR A 12 2.77 -4.32 -7.81
C THR A 12 1.62 -5.17 -8.34
N ASP A 13 1.11 -4.85 -9.53
CA ASP A 13 -0.01 -5.51 -10.21
C ASP A 13 0.43 -6.57 -11.27
N GLY A 14 1.71 -6.89 -11.32
CA GLY A 14 2.26 -7.88 -12.26
C GLY A 14 2.45 -7.40 -13.70
N ARG A 15 2.15 -6.13 -14.00
CA ARG A 15 2.38 -5.49 -15.30
C ARG A 15 3.69 -4.73 -15.28
N LYS A 16 4.17 -4.30 -16.47
CA LYS A 16 5.31 -3.39 -16.58
C LYS A 16 5.08 -2.17 -15.68
N MET A 17 6.11 -1.77 -14.92
CA MET A 17 6.06 -0.57 -14.10
C MET A 17 5.75 0.68 -14.94
N SER A 18 4.81 1.49 -14.46
CA SER A 18 4.44 2.77 -15.08
C SER A 18 3.96 3.76 -14.02
N THR A 19 4.47 4.99 -14.08
CA THR A 19 4.01 6.09 -13.21
C THR A 19 2.52 6.37 -13.39
N SER A 20 2.03 6.32 -14.63
CA SER A 20 0.61 6.57 -14.94
C SER A 20 -0.34 5.49 -14.42
N TRP A 21 0.18 4.29 -14.11
CA TRP A 21 -0.62 3.20 -13.56
C TRP A 21 -0.50 3.09 -12.03
N GLY A 22 0.38 3.89 -11.41
CA GLY A 22 0.56 3.88 -9.97
C GLY A 22 1.10 2.55 -9.40
N ASN A 23 1.65 1.67 -10.24
CA ASN A 23 2.14 0.34 -9.87
C ASN A 23 3.64 0.29 -9.55
N ILE A 24 4.27 1.45 -9.39
CA ILE A 24 5.71 1.59 -9.14
C ILE A 24 5.99 1.48 -7.64
N ILE A 25 7.05 0.73 -7.30
CA ILE A 25 7.75 0.84 -6.03
C ILE A 25 8.97 1.72 -6.29
N SER A 26 8.95 2.94 -5.75
CA SER A 26 10.03 3.91 -5.96
C SER A 26 11.07 3.80 -4.86
N ILE A 27 12.35 3.96 -5.22
CA ILE A 27 13.45 4.03 -4.24
C ILE A 27 13.41 5.29 -3.37
N VAL A 28 12.60 6.29 -3.78
CA VAL A 28 12.36 7.52 -3.00
C VAL A 28 11.02 7.49 -2.24
N ASP A 29 10.29 6.37 -2.27
CA ASP A 29 9.13 6.20 -1.39
C ASP A 29 9.60 6.25 0.07
N ASP A 30 8.77 6.79 0.95
CA ASP A 30 9.03 6.69 2.39
C ASP A 30 8.99 5.21 2.86
N PRO A 31 9.62 4.87 4.01
CA PRO A 31 9.74 3.50 4.48
C PRO A 31 8.39 2.75 4.59
N TYR A 32 7.34 3.44 5.05
CA TYR A 32 6.01 2.84 5.24
C TYR A 32 5.32 2.57 3.91
N SER A 33 5.37 3.54 2.98
CA SER A 33 4.83 3.40 1.62
C SER A 33 5.57 2.31 0.85
N MET A 34 6.90 2.26 0.91
CA MET A 34 7.70 1.22 0.29
C MET A 34 7.32 -0.16 0.83
N PHE A 35 7.28 -0.32 2.16
CA PHE A 35 6.88 -1.57 2.81
C PHE A 35 5.49 -2.02 2.38
N GLY A 36 4.50 -1.12 2.41
CA GLY A 36 3.11 -1.40 2.02
C GLY A 36 2.96 -1.82 0.57
N LYS A 37 3.69 -1.17 -0.36
CA LYS A 37 3.70 -1.51 -1.78
C LYS A 37 4.30 -2.91 -2.00
N ILE A 38 5.38 -3.27 -1.31
CA ILE A 38 5.99 -4.60 -1.40
C ILE A 38 5.03 -5.67 -0.86
N MET A 39 4.34 -5.40 0.24
CA MET A 39 3.31 -6.30 0.78
C MET A 39 2.13 -6.51 -0.17
N SER A 40 1.89 -5.59 -1.12
CA SER A 40 0.84 -5.70 -2.14
C SER A 40 1.27 -6.43 -3.42
N LEU A 41 2.54 -6.80 -3.57
CA LEU A 41 3.03 -7.57 -4.71
C LEU A 41 2.26 -8.88 -4.89
N HIS A 42 2.10 -9.31 -6.14
CA HIS A 42 1.62 -10.65 -6.43
C HIS A 42 2.63 -11.70 -5.95
N ASP A 43 2.14 -12.83 -5.43
CA ASP A 43 3.00 -13.86 -4.82
C ASP A 43 4.03 -14.45 -5.79
N ASN A 44 3.69 -14.54 -7.08
CA ASN A 44 4.60 -15.03 -8.13
C ASN A 44 5.78 -14.09 -8.44
N LEU A 45 5.76 -12.87 -7.91
CA LEU A 45 6.86 -11.91 -8.09
C LEU A 45 7.88 -11.92 -6.94
N ILE A 46 7.57 -12.55 -5.83
CA ILE A 46 8.42 -12.54 -4.62
C ILE A 46 9.86 -12.92 -4.94
N ILE A 47 10.06 -14.08 -5.52
CA ILE A 47 11.41 -14.60 -5.84
C ILE A 47 12.13 -13.71 -6.85
N LYS A 48 11.40 -13.17 -7.83
CA LYS A 48 11.97 -12.26 -8.82
C LYS A 48 12.47 -10.96 -8.15
N TYR A 49 11.72 -10.41 -7.21
CA TYR A 49 12.14 -9.22 -6.47
C TYR A 49 13.34 -9.52 -5.58
N PHE A 50 13.42 -10.66 -4.90
CA PHE A 50 14.63 -11.06 -4.18
C PHE A 50 15.84 -11.11 -5.12
N LYS A 51 15.72 -11.77 -6.28
CA LYS A 51 16.82 -11.93 -7.25
C LYS A 51 17.30 -10.63 -7.88
N LEU A 52 16.41 -9.66 -8.11
CA LEU A 52 16.71 -8.46 -8.89
C LEU A 52 16.88 -7.19 -8.06
N CYS A 53 16.37 -7.16 -6.83
CA CYS A 53 16.26 -5.94 -6.05
C CYS A 53 16.94 -6.00 -4.68
N THR A 54 17.45 -7.17 -4.24
CA THR A 54 18.11 -7.31 -2.93
C THR A 54 19.52 -7.86 -3.07
N ASP A 55 20.33 -7.71 -2.00
CA ASP A 55 21.66 -8.28 -1.89
C ASP A 55 21.65 -9.68 -1.22
N VAL A 56 20.48 -10.31 -1.06
CA VAL A 56 20.33 -11.64 -0.50
C VAL A 56 21.04 -12.66 -1.40
N SER A 57 21.79 -13.58 -0.79
CA SER A 57 22.56 -14.58 -1.53
C SER A 57 21.66 -15.50 -2.37
N LEU A 58 22.19 -16.02 -3.49
CA LEU A 58 21.43 -16.96 -4.31
C LEU A 58 21.06 -18.25 -3.55
N GLU A 59 21.89 -18.67 -2.59
CA GLU A 59 21.63 -19.82 -1.73
C GLU A 59 20.44 -19.58 -0.81
N ASP A 60 20.39 -18.40 -0.18
CA ASP A 60 19.24 -18.00 0.64
C ASP A 60 17.96 -17.84 -0.18
N ILE A 61 18.08 -17.29 -1.40
CA ILE A 61 16.92 -17.18 -2.31
C ILE A 61 16.38 -18.55 -2.71
N GLN A 62 17.25 -19.55 -2.95
CA GLN A 62 16.84 -20.94 -3.20
C GLN A 62 16.12 -21.53 -1.99
N SER A 63 16.60 -21.25 -0.77
CA SER A 63 15.95 -21.67 0.47
C SER A 63 14.55 -21.05 0.60
N ILE A 64 14.39 -19.76 0.29
CA ILE A 64 13.10 -19.07 0.28
C ILE A 64 12.15 -19.67 -0.77
N GLU A 65 12.67 -20.05 -1.95
CA GLU A 65 11.88 -20.69 -3.01
C GLU A 65 11.37 -22.07 -2.57
N LEU A 66 12.17 -22.83 -1.83
CA LEU A 66 11.78 -24.09 -1.20
C LEU A 66 10.73 -23.86 -0.09
N GLU A 67 10.90 -22.86 0.76
CA GLU A 67 9.92 -22.49 1.78
C GLU A 67 8.54 -22.20 1.16
N LEU A 68 8.48 -21.38 0.10
CA LEU A 68 7.23 -21.08 -0.61
C LEU A 68 6.61 -22.34 -1.21
N SER A 69 7.41 -23.21 -1.84
CA SER A 69 6.91 -24.47 -2.44
C SER A 69 6.45 -25.48 -1.41
N SER A 70 6.97 -25.44 -0.18
CA SER A 70 6.55 -26.29 0.93
C SER A 70 5.30 -25.78 1.67
N GLY A 71 4.72 -24.65 1.24
CA GLY A 71 3.46 -24.10 1.78
C GLY A 71 3.63 -23.02 2.85
N THR A 72 4.82 -22.44 3.01
CA THR A 72 5.01 -21.25 3.84
C THR A 72 4.13 -20.11 3.33
N ASN A 73 3.52 -19.37 4.26
CA ASN A 73 2.62 -18.28 3.90
C ASN A 73 3.37 -17.18 3.12
N PRO A 74 2.99 -16.87 1.86
CA PRO A 74 3.63 -15.83 1.07
C PRO A 74 3.71 -14.47 1.77
N LYS A 75 2.77 -14.17 2.68
CA LYS A 75 2.79 -12.94 3.48
C LYS A 75 4.07 -12.82 4.31
N ASP A 76 4.52 -13.90 4.95
CA ASP A 76 5.70 -13.87 5.82
C ASP A 76 6.97 -13.64 4.99
N ILE A 77 7.03 -14.26 3.82
CA ILE A 77 8.13 -14.05 2.87
C ILE A 77 8.11 -12.61 2.29
N LYS A 78 6.93 -12.06 2.00
CA LYS A 78 6.81 -10.63 1.59
C LYS A 78 7.26 -9.68 2.71
N MET A 79 6.95 -9.97 3.96
CA MET A 79 7.46 -9.16 5.09
C MET A 79 8.99 -9.18 5.18
N ARG A 80 9.61 -10.34 4.90
CA ARG A 80 11.06 -10.45 4.82
C ARG A 80 11.60 -9.63 3.65
N LEU A 81 11.04 -9.78 2.45
CA LEU A 81 11.40 -8.98 1.28
C LEU A 81 11.26 -7.47 1.52
N ALA A 82 10.15 -7.05 2.13
CA ALA A 82 9.90 -5.66 2.44
C ALA A 82 10.92 -5.10 3.44
N SER A 83 11.27 -5.88 4.47
CA SER A 83 12.31 -5.49 5.42
C SER A 83 13.68 -5.35 4.77
N GLU A 84 14.08 -6.28 3.90
CA GLU A 84 15.34 -6.21 3.14
C GLU A 84 15.40 -4.94 2.28
N LEU A 85 14.35 -4.67 1.49
CA LEU A 85 14.33 -3.50 0.60
C LEU A 85 14.29 -2.18 1.36
N VAL A 86 13.51 -2.09 2.42
CA VAL A 86 13.49 -0.87 3.25
C VAL A 86 14.84 -0.68 3.94
N THR A 87 15.49 -1.74 4.41
CA THR A 87 16.84 -1.63 4.99
C THR A 87 17.86 -1.15 3.96
N LEU A 88 17.77 -1.63 2.72
CA LEU A 88 18.71 -1.27 1.64
C LEU A 88 18.60 0.21 1.24
N TYR A 89 17.39 0.76 1.16
CA TYR A 89 17.18 2.14 0.69
C TYR A 89 17.00 3.17 1.81
N HIS A 90 16.77 2.72 3.05
CA HIS A 90 16.63 3.55 4.25
C HIS A 90 17.53 3.00 5.36
N THR A 91 16.96 2.62 6.51
CA THR A 91 17.72 2.05 7.63
C THR A 91 17.02 0.81 8.19
N GLU A 92 17.77 -0.04 8.91
CA GLU A 92 17.20 -1.19 9.64
C GLU A 92 16.14 -0.75 10.67
N LYS A 93 16.35 0.42 11.30
CA LYS A 93 15.37 1.01 12.22
C LYS A 93 14.08 1.34 11.49
N ASP A 94 14.16 1.96 10.32
CA ASP A 94 12.99 2.32 9.53
C ASP A 94 12.24 1.06 9.03
N ALA A 95 12.96 0.02 8.63
CA ALA A 95 12.39 -1.27 8.26
C ALA A 95 11.60 -1.89 9.42
N THR A 96 12.17 -1.85 10.63
CA THR A 96 11.50 -2.36 11.84
C THR A 96 10.24 -1.55 12.17
N LEU A 97 10.30 -0.24 12.10
CA LEU A 97 9.16 0.65 12.32
C LEU A 97 8.06 0.41 11.28
N ALA A 98 8.41 0.37 9.99
CA ALA A 98 7.46 0.12 8.91
C ALA A 98 6.78 -1.25 9.05
N LYS A 99 7.53 -2.29 9.39
CA LYS A 99 6.99 -3.63 9.67
C LYS A 99 6.00 -3.62 10.83
N ASN A 100 6.35 -2.99 11.94
CA ASN A 100 5.49 -2.94 13.13
C ASN A 100 4.20 -2.17 12.83
N SER A 101 4.29 -1.01 12.18
CA SER A 101 3.14 -0.22 11.75
C SER A 101 2.24 -1.01 10.79
N TRP A 102 2.84 -1.75 9.84
CA TRP A 102 2.07 -2.60 8.94
C TRP A 102 1.30 -3.69 9.69
N ILE A 103 1.93 -4.37 10.66
CA ILE A 103 1.30 -5.41 11.50
C ILE A 103 0.16 -4.80 12.31
N GLU A 104 0.38 -3.68 13.00
CA GLU A 104 -0.67 -2.98 13.77
C GLU A 104 -1.87 -2.65 12.88
N THR A 105 -1.61 -2.12 11.69
CA THR A 105 -2.67 -1.69 10.76
C THR A 105 -3.47 -2.85 10.17
N PHE A 106 -2.78 -3.86 9.68
CA PHE A 106 -3.41 -4.88 8.81
C PHE A 106 -3.68 -6.21 9.51
N GLU A 107 -2.97 -6.55 10.57
CA GLU A 107 -3.22 -7.76 11.35
C GLU A 107 -4.11 -7.47 12.57
N LYS A 108 -3.83 -6.39 13.29
CA LYS A 108 -4.58 -6.05 14.52
C LYS A 108 -5.74 -5.08 14.26
N GLY A 109 -5.91 -4.63 13.01
CA GLY A 109 -6.98 -3.71 12.64
C GLY A 109 -6.81 -2.28 13.13
N GLY A 110 -5.59 -1.90 13.47
CA GLY A 110 -5.21 -0.55 13.87
C GLY A 110 -5.29 0.48 12.74
N VAL A 111 -4.91 1.70 13.07
CA VAL A 111 -4.82 2.84 12.14
C VAL A 111 -3.35 3.02 11.80
N PRO A 112 -2.97 3.24 10.52
CA PRO A 112 -1.58 3.50 10.15
C PRO A 112 -1.04 4.75 10.84
N ASP A 113 0.24 4.74 11.22
CA ASP A 113 0.91 5.93 11.76
C ASP A 113 1.02 7.05 10.71
N VAL A 114 1.10 6.67 9.42
CA VAL A 114 1.15 7.60 8.30
C VAL A 114 -0.09 7.41 7.43
N ILE A 115 -0.95 8.40 7.44
CA ILE A 115 -2.18 8.42 6.65
C ILE A 115 -2.05 9.54 5.62
N PRO A 116 -2.34 9.30 4.32
CA PRO A 116 -2.41 10.36 3.33
C PRO A 116 -3.38 11.45 3.77
N GLU A 117 -2.90 12.71 3.79
CA GLU A 117 -3.72 13.88 4.08
C GLU A 117 -4.19 14.50 2.78
N ILE A 118 -5.50 14.74 2.67
CA ILE A 118 -6.14 15.35 1.52
C ILE A 118 -6.75 16.69 1.94
N GLN A 119 -6.31 17.75 1.28
CA GLN A 119 -6.92 19.07 1.42
C GLN A 119 -8.21 19.15 0.62
N SER A 120 -9.23 19.70 1.22
CA SER A 120 -10.56 19.83 0.61
C SER A 120 -11.19 21.17 0.97
N ASN A 121 -12.05 21.68 0.10
CA ASN A 121 -12.83 22.88 0.38
C ASN A 121 -14.05 22.51 1.22
N LYS A 122 -14.53 23.48 2.00
CA LYS A 122 -15.77 23.35 2.76
C LYS A 122 -16.92 23.05 1.81
N ASP A 123 -17.86 22.22 2.23
CA ASP A 123 -19.07 21.82 1.49
C ASP A 123 -18.86 20.95 0.23
N GLU A 124 -17.65 20.45 -0.06
CA GLU A 124 -17.46 19.41 -1.07
C GLU A 124 -18.10 18.07 -0.63
N ASP A 125 -18.57 17.28 -1.59
CA ASP A 125 -18.97 15.90 -1.30
C ASP A 125 -17.73 15.04 -1.09
N LEU A 126 -17.69 14.23 -0.04
CA LEU A 126 -16.57 13.33 0.26
C LEU A 126 -16.31 12.39 -0.94
N ALA A 127 -17.36 11.94 -1.62
CA ALA A 127 -17.26 11.15 -2.83
C ALA A 127 -16.44 11.81 -3.94
N ASP A 128 -16.65 13.11 -4.15
CA ASP A 128 -15.95 13.87 -5.22
C ASP A 128 -14.48 14.02 -4.90
N VAL A 129 -14.16 14.31 -3.66
CA VAL A 129 -12.77 14.42 -3.19
C VAL A 129 -12.05 13.09 -3.35
N LEU A 130 -12.63 11.99 -2.88
CA LEU A 130 -12.00 10.67 -2.93
C LEU A 130 -11.82 10.14 -4.37
N VAL A 131 -12.73 10.47 -5.28
CA VAL A 131 -12.59 10.11 -6.70
C VAL A 131 -11.53 10.98 -7.37
N ARG A 132 -11.50 12.29 -7.10
CA ARG A 132 -10.47 13.21 -7.62
C ARG A 132 -9.07 12.80 -7.23
N GLU A 133 -8.88 12.38 -6.00
CA GLU A 133 -7.58 11.95 -5.46
C GLU A 133 -7.25 10.47 -5.76
N GLY A 134 -8.09 9.77 -6.54
CA GLY A 134 -7.85 8.38 -6.93
C GLY A 134 -7.95 7.36 -5.80
N ILE A 135 -8.48 7.74 -4.64
CA ILE A 135 -8.70 6.82 -3.51
C ILE A 135 -9.82 5.82 -3.83
N VAL A 136 -10.81 6.27 -4.59
CA VAL A 136 -11.93 5.46 -5.08
C VAL A 136 -12.07 5.66 -6.58
N ASP A 137 -12.24 4.58 -7.33
CA ASP A 137 -12.22 4.59 -8.80
C ASP A 137 -13.39 5.36 -9.42
N SER A 138 -14.54 5.42 -8.73
CA SER A 138 -15.73 6.13 -9.21
C SER A 138 -16.77 6.33 -8.11
N LYS A 139 -17.72 7.26 -8.33
CA LYS A 139 -18.89 7.45 -7.46
C LYS A 139 -19.76 6.20 -7.32
N THR A 140 -19.79 5.33 -8.32
CA THR A 140 -20.52 4.06 -8.25
C THR A 140 -19.85 3.10 -7.28
N VAL A 141 -18.50 3.00 -7.32
CA VAL A 141 -17.73 2.21 -6.36
C VAL A 141 -17.87 2.78 -4.95
N TRP A 142 -17.84 4.12 -4.81
CA TRP A 142 -18.08 4.77 -3.53
C TRP A 142 -19.44 4.39 -2.92
N ARG A 143 -20.53 4.51 -3.67
CA ARG A 143 -21.88 4.15 -3.20
C ARG A 143 -21.93 2.69 -2.73
N ARG A 144 -21.39 1.78 -3.53
CA ARG A 144 -21.33 0.37 -3.16
C ARG A 144 -20.58 0.15 -1.84
N LEU A 145 -19.43 0.82 -1.64
CA LEU A 145 -18.65 0.70 -0.40
C LEU A 145 -19.41 1.22 0.82
N VAL A 146 -20.19 2.30 0.65
CA VAL A 146 -21.06 2.84 1.71
C VAL A 146 -22.21 1.87 1.99
N ASP A 147 -22.89 1.36 0.97
CA ASP A 147 -24.01 0.39 1.10
C ASP A 147 -23.55 -0.91 1.77
N GLU A 148 -22.33 -1.37 1.51
CA GLU A 148 -21.70 -2.54 2.14
C GLU A 148 -21.21 -2.26 3.58
N GLY A 149 -21.35 -1.02 4.10
CA GLY A 149 -20.82 -0.62 5.41
C GLY A 149 -19.29 -0.65 5.49
N ALA A 150 -18.62 -0.60 4.34
CA ALA A 150 -17.17 -0.69 4.22
C ALA A 150 -16.45 0.67 4.39
N VAL A 151 -17.20 1.73 4.68
CA VAL A 151 -16.65 3.07 4.97
C VAL A 151 -16.93 3.42 6.43
N LYS A 152 -15.87 3.72 7.16
CA LYS A 152 -15.96 4.03 8.58
C LYS A 152 -15.06 5.22 8.93
N GLU A 153 -15.55 6.12 9.75
CA GLU A 153 -14.71 7.11 10.43
C GLU A 153 -13.91 6.42 11.54
N VAL A 154 -12.61 6.68 11.62
CA VAL A 154 -11.71 5.96 12.54
C VAL A 154 -12.11 6.14 14.00
N GLU A 155 -12.48 7.35 14.38
CA GLU A 155 -12.94 7.70 15.72
C GLU A 155 -14.47 7.90 15.80
N GLY A 156 -15.21 7.34 14.82
CA GLY A 156 -16.64 7.57 14.68
C GLY A 156 -17.40 6.36 14.18
N GLU A 157 -18.53 6.64 13.54
CA GLU A 157 -19.48 5.64 13.09
C GLU A 157 -19.24 5.23 11.63
N VAL A 158 -19.94 4.17 11.21
CA VAL A 158 -20.00 3.76 9.81
C VAL A 158 -20.71 4.84 8.99
N VAL A 159 -20.14 5.21 7.87
CA VAL A 159 -20.77 6.14 6.93
C VAL A 159 -21.92 5.43 6.23
N ILE A 160 -23.12 5.93 6.41
CA ILE A 160 -24.35 5.38 5.83
C ILE A 160 -24.94 6.26 4.69
N ASP A 161 -24.55 7.53 4.64
CA ASP A 161 -24.98 8.45 3.60
C ASP A 161 -23.89 8.63 2.54
N PRO A 162 -24.10 8.18 1.29
CA PRO A 162 -23.11 8.37 0.23
C PRO A 162 -22.92 9.83 -0.21
N LYS A 163 -23.79 10.74 0.22
CA LYS A 163 -23.69 12.21 -0.04
C LYS A 163 -23.09 12.98 1.14
N ILE A 164 -22.43 12.29 2.07
CA ILE A 164 -21.77 12.94 3.20
C ILE A 164 -20.79 14.02 2.71
N LYS A 165 -20.85 15.17 3.36
CA LYS A 165 -19.90 16.27 3.11
C LYS A 165 -18.56 16.01 3.80
N VAL A 166 -17.52 16.65 3.27
CA VAL A 166 -16.20 16.61 3.89
C VAL A 166 -16.24 17.21 5.29
N LYS A 167 -15.44 16.64 6.18
CA LYS A 167 -15.15 17.15 7.52
C LYS A 167 -13.73 16.76 7.92
N ASN A 168 -13.16 17.45 8.90
CA ASN A 168 -11.87 17.08 9.46
C ASN A 168 -12.00 15.72 10.18
N ALA A 169 -11.67 14.64 9.48
CA ALA A 169 -11.76 13.29 10.01
C ALA A 169 -10.87 12.32 9.23
N THR A 170 -10.53 11.20 9.87
CA THR A 170 -9.84 10.09 9.23
C THR A 170 -10.85 9.00 8.89
N PHE A 171 -10.85 8.59 7.62
CA PHE A 171 -11.75 7.55 7.13
C PHE A 171 -10.98 6.29 6.78
N LYS A 172 -11.54 5.14 7.16
CA LYS A 172 -11.18 3.83 6.65
C LYS A 172 -12.11 3.48 5.51
N ILE A 173 -11.58 3.20 4.33
CA ILE A 173 -12.34 2.93 3.10
C ILE A 173 -12.02 1.52 2.61
N GLY A 174 -13.00 0.63 2.70
CA GLY A 174 -12.83 -0.79 2.44
C GLY A 174 -11.91 -1.45 3.48
N LYS A 175 -11.17 -2.47 3.04
CA LYS A 175 -10.37 -3.30 3.96
C LYS A 175 -9.05 -2.67 4.40
N LYS A 176 -8.44 -1.81 3.54
CA LYS A 176 -7.02 -1.45 3.67
C LYS A 176 -6.69 0.03 3.46
N ARG A 177 -7.62 0.86 2.98
CA ARG A 177 -7.34 2.26 2.67
C ARG A 177 -7.73 3.16 3.83
N PHE A 178 -6.83 4.05 4.20
CA PHE A 178 -7.08 5.11 5.17
C PHE A 178 -6.78 6.45 4.51
N VAL A 179 -7.54 7.48 4.85
CA VAL A 179 -7.37 8.83 4.37
C VAL A 179 -7.79 9.82 5.44
N LYS A 180 -7.01 10.85 5.64
CA LYS A 180 -7.33 11.97 6.53
C LYS A 180 -7.75 13.17 5.68
N ILE A 181 -8.96 13.61 5.87
CA ILE A 181 -9.48 14.83 5.21
C ILE A 181 -9.22 16.02 6.11
N ILE A 182 -8.62 17.06 5.51
CA ILE A 182 -8.39 18.34 6.15
C ILE A 182 -9.16 19.40 5.35
N VAL A 183 -10.16 19.99 6.00
CA VAL A 183 -10.95 21.05 5.40
C VAL A 183 -10.23 22.38 5.63
N GLY A 184 -9.89 23.07 4.54
CA GLY A 184 -9.27 24.39 4.62
C GLY A 184 -10.16 25.39 5.34
N LEU A 185 -9.55 26.24 6.19
CA LEU A 185 -10.19 27.45 6.71
C LEU A 185 -10.15 28.49 5.59
N GLU A 186 -11.32 29.04 5.20
CA GLU A 186 -11.37 30.28 4.43
C GLU A 186 -10.83 31.43 5.26
#